data_8551a1fabcf864636abe002e7df5e60c
#
_entry.id   8551a1fabcf864636abe002e7df5e60c
#
_cell.length_a   1.000
_cell.length_b   1.000
_cell.length_c   1.000
_cell.angle_alpha   90.00
_cell.angle_beta   90.00
_cell.angle_gamma   90.00
#
_symmetry.space_group_name_H-M   'P 1'
#
loop_
_entity.id
_entity.type
_entity.pdbx_description
1 polymer ?
#
loop_
_entity_poly.entity_id
_entity_poly.type
_entity_poly.pdbx_seq_one_letter_code
_entity_poly.pdbx_strand_id
1 'polypeptide(L)'
;MNMFKKNGGFTLVELIVVIAILAILAGIAIPAYSGYITKAQEAGDTQIISAVNTAIQAATAAYDANVASASYSNGVITVTFGGTEAAKAQADYAVYIGTNPTAFEYYTGVEVVGGLIKGTK
;
A
#
# COMPACT_ATOMS: atom_id res chain seq x y z
N MET A 1 -55.10 -18.86 -25.98
CA MET A 1 -54.41 -18.03 -25.52
C MET A 1 -53.06 -18.35 -25.39
N ASN A 2 -52.21 -17.78 -25.75
CA ASN A 2 -50.98 -18.08 -25.71
C ASN A 2 -50.26 -17.35 -24.84
N MET A 3 -50.25 -17.76 -23.77
CA MET A 3 -49.56 -17.19 -22.86
C MET A 3 -48.15 -17.23 -23.08
N PHE A 4 -47.73 -17.98 -23.90
CA PHE A 4 -46.37 -18.14 -24.04
C PHE A 4 -45.80 -17.29 -25.11
N LYS A 5 -46.31 -16.27 -25.36
CA LYS A 5 -45.89 -15.44 -26.16
C LYS A 5 -44.61 -15.14 -26.00
N LYS A 6 -43.86 -15.36 -26.61
CA LYS A 6 -42.76 -15.20 -26.63
C LYS A 6 -42.23 -14.09 -26.18
N ASN A 7 -41.70 -14.11 -25.39
CA ASN A 7 -41.14 -13.19 -24.86
C ASN A 7 -39.94 -13.05 -25.43
N GLY A 8 -39.45 -12.43 -25.84
CA GLY A 8 -38.39 -12.24 -26.49
C GLY A 8 -37.13 -12.56 -25.83
N GLY A 9 -36.88 -13.68 -25.45
CA GLY A 9 -35.62 -14.10 -24.86
C GLY A 9 -34.45 -13.94 -25.82
N PHE A 10 -33.24 -13.98 -25.28
CA PHE A 10 -32.04 -13.91 -26.09
C PHE A 10 -31.87 -15.20 -26.88
N THR A 11 -31.31 -15.09 -28.06
CA THR A 11 -30.92 -16.26 -28.83
C THR A 11 -29.58 -16.79 -28.35
N LEU A 12 -29.30 -18.02 -28.67
CA LEU A 12 -28.05 -18.65 -28.37
C LEU A 12 -26.85 -17.89 -29.02
N VAL A 13 -27.05 -17.47 -30.24
CA VAL A 13 -26.01 -16.74 -30.98
C VAL A 13 -25.71 -15.39 -30.32
N GLU A 14 -26.75 -14.66 -29.88
CA GLU A 14 -26.56 -13.41 -29.17
C GLU A 14 -25.73 -13.61 -27.90
N LEU A 15 -25.98 -14.65 -27.16
CA LEU A 15 -25.24 -14.94 -25.95
C LEU A 15 -23.78 -15.30 -26.26
N ILE A 16 -23.55 -16.13 -27.27
CA ILE A 16 -22.21 -16.52 -27.66
C ILE A 16 -21.39 -15.31 -28.12
N VAL A 17 -21.99 -14.43 -28.89
CA VAL A 17 -21.30 -13.23 -29.35
C VAL A 17 -20.90 -12.32 -28.18
N VAL A 18 -21.78 -12.17 -27.21
CA VAL A 18 -21.48 -11.34 -26.04
C VAL A 18 -20.31 -11.91 -25.24
N ILE A 19 -20.29 -13.20 -24.96
CA ILE A 19 -19.20 -13.79 -24.20
C ILE A 19 -17.89 -13.77 -25.00
N ALA A 20 -17.95 -13.88 -26.32
CA ALA A 20 -16.76 -13.77 -27.16
C ALA A 20 -16.15 -12.37 -27.09
N ILE A 21 -16.98 -11.32 -27.15
CA ILE A 21 -16.54 -9.94 -27.02
C ILE A 21 -15.96 -9.69 -25.63
N LEU A 22 -16.63 -10.16 -24.59
CA LEU A 22 -16.15 -10.02 -23.22
C LEU A 22 -14.80 -10.71 -23.02
N ALA A 23 -14.61 -11.88 -23.64
CA ALA A 23 -13.35 -12.61 -23.56
C ALA A 23 -12.19 -11.82 -24.19
N ILE A 24 -12.44 -11.20 -25.35
CA ILE A 24 -11.43 -10.38 -26.01
C ILE A 24 -11.09 -9.16 -25.16
N LEU A 25 -12.11 -8.46 -24.66
CA LEU A 25 -11.91 -7.28 -23.82
C LEU A 25 -11.18 -7.62 -22.52
N ALA A 26 -11.54 -8.74 -21.90
CA ALA A 26 -10.86 -9.20 -20.69
C ALA A 26 -9.39 -9.51 -20.96
N GLY A 27 -9.07 -10.12 -22.10
CA GLY A 27 -7.71 -10.44 -22.48
C GLY A 27 -6.80 -9.23 -22.59
N ILE A 28 -7.37 -8.06 -22.91
CA ILE A 28 -6.62 -6.82 -22.98
C ILE A 28 -6.63 -6.09 -21.63
N ALA A 29 -7.77 -6.08 -20.96
CA ALA A 29 -7.96 -5.31 -19.73
C ALA A 29 -7.21 -5.87 -18.52
N ILE A 30 -7.14 -7.19 -18.39
CA ILE A 30 -6.55 -7.83 -17.21
C ILE A 30 -5.07 -7.47 -17.02
N PRO A 31 -4.19 -7.61 -18.03
CA PRO A 31 -2.80 -7.23 -17.86
C PRO A 31 -2.60 -5.75 -17.51
N ALA A 32 -3.37 -4.87 -18.16
CA ALA A 32 -3.29 -3.44 -17.89
C ALA A 32 -3.75 -3.12 -16.46
N TYR A 33 -4.82 -3.77 -16.02
CA TYR A 33 -5.36 -3.58 -14.69
C TYR A 33 -4.40 -4.01 -13.59
N SER A 34 -3.69 -5.12 -13.79
CA SER A 34 -2.73 -5.61 -12.79
C SER A 34 -1.57 -4.62 -12.60
N GLY A 35 -1.14 -3.94 -13.65
CA GLY A 35 -0.13 -2.88 -13.56
C GLY A 35 -0.61 -1.70 -12.73
N TYR A 36 -1.87 -1.29 -12.88
CA TYR A 36 -2.45 -0.22 -12.07
C TYR A 36 -2.58 -0.62 -10.60
N ILE A 37 -2.94 -1.85 -10.32
CA ILE A 37 -3.02 -2.35 -8.94
C ILE A 37 -1.64 -2.29 -8.27
N THR A 38 -0.60 -2.73 -8.94
CA THR A 38 0.76 -2.69 -8.41
C THR A 38 1.19 -1.26 -8.10
N LYS A 39 0.91 -0.31 -8.99
CA LYS A 39 1.21 1.11 -8.74
C LYS A 39 0.40 1.68 -7.58
N ALA A 40 -0.85 1.27 -7.43
CA ALA A 40 -1.69 1.71 -6.33
C ALA A 40 -1.16 1.18 -4.99
N GLN A 41 -0.69 -0.06 -4.94
CA GLN A 41 -0.08 -0.65 -3.76
C GLN A 41 1.21 0.07 -3.38
N GLU A 42 2.06 0.36 -4.36
CA GLU A 42 3.29 1.13 -4.15
C GLU A 42 2.99 2.52 -3.59
N ALA A 43 1.99 3.20 -4.16
CA ALA A 43 1.60 4.53 -3.71
C ALA A 43 1.04 4.49 -2.28
N GLY A 44 0.26 3.49 -1.95
CA GLY A 44 -0.26 3.29 -0.59
C GLY A 44 0.85 3.09 0.43
N ASP A 45 1.80 2.23 0.12
CA ASP A 45 2.95 1.96 0.98
C ASP A 45 3.85 3.19 1.12
N THR A 46 4.01 3.95 0.04
CA THR A 46 4.76 5.21 0.06
C THR A 46 4.13 6.23 1.01
N GLN A 47 2.80 6.28 1.10
CA GLN A 47 2.10 7.13 2.06
C GLN A 47 2.39 6.72 3.50
N ILE A 48 2.42 5.42 3.77
CA ILE A 48 2.76 4.90 5.11
C ILE A 48 4.18 5.34 5.47
N ILE A 49 5.12 5.17 4.57
CA ILE A 49 6.52 5.58 4.77
C ILE A 49 6.63 7.09 4.97
N SER A 50 5.89 7.89 4.21
CA SER A 50 5.85 9.34 4.40
C SER A 50 5.35 9.74 5.78
N ALA A 51 4.33 9.08 6.29
CA ALA A 51 3.81 9.34 7.63
C ALA A 51 4.84 9.00 8.69
N VAL A 52 5.53 7.88 8.55
CA VAL A 52 6.61 7.48 9.46
C VAL A 52 7.76 8.48 9.40
N ASN A 53 8.16 8.92 8.22
CA ASN A 53 9.22 9.91 8.05
C ASN A 53 8.86 11.26 8.67
N THR A 54 7.61 11.68 8.55
CA THR A 54 7.14 12.91 9.21
C THR A 54 7.26 12.80 10.73
N ALA A 55 6.88 11.65 11.29
CA ALA A 55 7.02 11.39 12.71
C ALA A 55 8.49 11.36 13.16
N ILE A 56 9.37 10.77 12.34
CA ILE A 56 10.81 10.76 12.58
C ILE A 56 11.35 12.20 12.60
N GLN A 57 10.99 13.00 11.61
CA GLN A 57 11.44 14.39 11.52
C GLN A 57 10.97 15.22 12.72
N ALA A 58 9.73 15.05 13.14
CA ALA A 58 9.19 15.74 14.31
C ALA A 58 9.93 15.34 15.58
N ALA A 59 10.20 14.06 15.75
CA ALA A 59 10.91 13.55 16.93
C ALA A 59 12.37 14.01 16.96
N THR A 60 13.06 13.98 15.82
CA THR A 60 14.48 14.34 15.75
C THR A 60 14.71 15.85 15.74
N ALA A 61 13.73 16.65 15.35
CA ALA A 61 13.85 18.11 15.37
C ALA A 61 13.92 18.69 16.79
N ALA A 62 13.30 18.01 17.75
CA ALA A 62 13.22 18.49 19.12
C ALA A 62 14.38 18.01 20.01
N TYR A 63 15.09 16.96 19.61
CA TYR A 63 16.08 16.30 20.45
C TYR A 63 17.36 15.99 19.69
N ASP A 64 18.45 15.80 20.44
CA ASP A 64 19.71 15.33 19.87
C ASP A 64 19.62 13.82 19.65
N ALA A 65 18.97 13.45 18.58
CA ALA A 65 18.70 12.06 18.23
C ALA A 65 18.69 11.89 16.70
N ASN A 66 18.94 10.66 16.28
CA ASN A 66 18.90 10.28 14.88
C ASN A 66 18.35 8.85 14.77
N VAL A 67 17.98 8.45 13.59
CA VAL A 67 17.54 7.07 13.38
C VAL A 67 18.75 6.17 13.35
N ALA A 68 18.82 5.25 14.30
CA ALA A 68 19.89 4.26 14.39
C ALA A 68 19.58 3.05 13.52
N SER A 69 18.34 2.59 13.53
CA SER A 69 17.93 1.46 12.71
C SER A 69 16.43 1.49 12.45
N ALA A 70 16.02 0.82 11.41
CA ALA A 70 14.62 0.60 11.11
C ALA A 70 14.44 -0.81 10.57
N SER A 71 13.33 -1.43 10.88
CA SER A 71 13.00 -2.76 10.39
C SER A 71 11.50 -2.87 10.14
N TYR A 72 11.15 -3.83 9.29
CA TYR A 72 9.76 -4.16 9.01
C TYR A 72 9.56 -5.65 9.22
N SER A 73 8.62 -6.00 10.07
CA SER A 73 8.33 -7.39 10.39
C SER A 73 6.88 -7.53 10.84
N ASN A 74 6.22 -8.56 10.34
CA ASN A 74 4.85 -8.88 10.72
C ASN A 74 3.85 -7.69 10.60
N GLY A 75 4.03 -6.89 9.56
CA GLY A 75 3.14 -5.74 9.34
C GLY A 75 3.48 -4.53 10.20
N VAL A 76 4.61 -4.54 10.90
CA VAL A 76 5.02 -3.46 11.81
C VAL A 76 6.34 -2.86 11.37
N ILE A 77 6.39 -1.54 11.28
CA ILE A 77 7.63 -0.80 11.07
C ILE A 77 8.16 -0.41 12.45
N THR A 78 9.36 -0.84 12.76
CA THR A 78 10.04 -0.49 14.02
C THR A 78 11.19 0.45 13.70
N VAL A 79 11.20 1.62 14.34
CA VAL A 79 12.26 2.60 14.21
C VAL A 79 12.93 2.77 15.56
N THR A 80 14.25 2.64 15.59
CA THR A 80 15.05 2.79 16.79
C THR A 80 15.91 4.02 16.67
N PHE A 81 15.88 4.88 17.67
CA PHE A 81 16.66 6.10 17.69
C PHE A 81 17.96 5.90 18.45
N GLY A 82 19.00 6.64 18.04
CA GLY A 82 20.27 6.76 18.70
C GLY A 82 20.54 8.22 19.07
N GLY A 83 21.63 8.47 19.78
CA GLY A 83 22.00 9.81 20.23
C GLY A 83 21.77 10.00 21.73
N THR A 84 22.11 11.19 22.22
CA THR A 84 22.07 11.46 23.66
C THR A 84 20.66 11.57 24.21
N GLU A 85 19.71 11.95 23.38
CA GLU A 85 18.30 12.06 23.77
C GLU A 85 17.40 11.05 23.05
N ALA A 86 17.96 9.91 22.69
CA ALA A 86 17.24 8.87 21.95
C ALA A 86 15.95 8.43 22.63
N ALA A 87 15.94 8.32 23.94
CA ALA A 87 14.75 7.88 24.69
C ALA A 87 13.60 8.89 24.57
N LYS A 88 13.90 10.18 24.56
CA LYS A 88 12.89 11.24 24.41
C LYS A 88 12.35 11.24 22.98
N ALA A 89 13.23 11.12 22.00
CA ALA A 89 12.84 11.05 20.60
C ALA A 89 11.99 9.82 20.34
N GLN A 90 12.32 8.68 20.93
CA GLN A 90 11.54 7.45 20.80
C GLN A 90 10.13 7.61 21.37
N ALA A 91 10.01 8.28 22.52
CA ALA A 91 8.72 8.53 23.15
C ALA A 91 7.85 9.47 22.29
N ASP A 92 8.44 10.55 21.76
CA ASP A 92 7.71 11.50 20.92
C ASP A 92 7.30 10.85 19.59
N TYR A 93 8.20 10.07 18.99
CA TYR A 93 7.89 9.32 17.78
C TYR A 93 6.66 8.43 18.00
N ALA A 94 6.59 7.73 19.12
CA ALA A 94 5.46 6.86 19.44
C ALA A 94 4.15 7.63 19.54
N VAL A 95 4.19 8.88 20.02
CA VAL A 95 3.01 9.75 20.06
C VAL A 95 2.60 10.20 18.67
N TYR A 96 3.54 10.62 17.84
CA TYR A 96 3.25 11.09 16.49
C TYR A 96 2.75 9.98 15.56
N ILE A 97 3.32 8.77 15.68
CA ILE A 97 2.92 7.70 14.79
C ILE A 97 1.58 7.08 15.24
N GLY A 98 1.24 7.19 16.51
CA GLY A 98 0.03 6.60 17.07
C GLY A 98 0.06 5.09 16.99
N THR A 99 -1.00 4.52 16.40
CA THR A 99 -1.03 3.07 16.16
C THR A 99 -0.13 2.74 14.99
N ASN A 100 0.47 1.58 15.04
CA ASN A 100 1.36 1.14 13.97
C ASN A 100 0.68 1.16 12.62
N PRO A 101 1.41 1.57 11.59
CA PRO A 101 0.89 1.52 10.25
C PRO A 101 0.56 0.09 9.83
N THR A 102 -0.34 -0.01 8.89
CA THR A 102 -0.76 -1.28 8.34
C THR A 102 0.36 -1.93 7.53
N ALA A 103 0.21 -3.22 7.30
CA ALA A 103 1.16 -3.98 6.52
C ALA A 103 1.35 -3.41 5.11
N PHE A 104 2.55 -3.52 4.60
CA PHE A 104 2.84 -3.17 3.21
C PHE A 104 2.21 -4.19 2.26
N GLU A 105 1.79 -3.70 1.11
CA GLU A 105 1.32 -4.53 0.02
C GLU A 105 2.36 -4.64 -1.11
N TYR A 106 3.24 -3.66 -1.23
CA TYR A 106 4.25 -3.61 -2.27
C TYR A 106 5.66 -3.88 -1.74
N TYR A 107 6.06 -3.19 -0.67
CA TYR A 107 7.39 -3.36 -0.10
C TYR A 107 7.45 -4.53 0.87
N THR A 108 8.62 -5.13 0.99
CA THR A 108 8.86 -6.24 1.92
C THR A 108 9.74 -5.84 3.10
N GLY A 109 10.30 -4.65 3.06
CA GLY A 109 11.16 -4.16 4.13
C GLY A 109 11.34 -2.65 4.07
N VAL A 110 12.14 -2.15 4.99
CA VAL A 110 12.55 -0.75 5.04
C VAL A 110 14.05 -0.67 5.30
N GLU A 111 14.66 0.42 4.85
CA GLU A 111 16.06 0.72 5.13
C GLU A 111 16.20 2.18 5.57
N VAL A 112 17.27 2.50 6.27
CA VAL A 112 17.55 3.85 6.70
C VAL A 112 18.43 4.55 5.65
N VAL A 113 17.95 5.68 5.15
CA VAL A 113 18.67 6.46 4.15
C VAL A 113 18.60 7.94 4.57
N GLY A 114 19.75 8.54 4.88
CA GLY A 114 19.80 9.97 5.24
C GLY A 114 19.01 10.33 6.48
N GLY A 115 18.89 9.41 7.44
CA GLY A 115 18.14 9.66 8.67
C GLY A 115 16.64 9.44 8.56
N LEU A 116 16.16 9.02 7.41
CA LEU A 116 14.77 8.69 7.15
C LEU A 116 14.66 7.23 6.70
N ILE A 117 13.47 6.73 6.53
CA ILE A 117 13.28 5.37 6.03
C ILE A 117 12.80 5.37 4.59
N LYS A 118 13.13 4.29 3.89
CA LYS A 118 12.71 4.04 2.52
C LYS A 118 12.27 2.60 2.40
N GLY A 119 11.24 2.35 1.60
CA GLY A 119 10.77 0.99 1.33
C GLY A 119 11.74 0.21 0.45
N THR A 120 11.87 -1.09 0.74
CA THR A 120 12.70 -2.00 -0.03
C THR A 120 11.92 -3.25 -0.43
N LYS A 121 12.38 -3.88 -1.50
CA LYS A 121 11.84 -5.18 -1.92
C LYS A 121 12.85 -6.27 -1.76
#